data_66b2c6c9a4f9db2039119931ba67fc23
#
_entry.id   66b2c6c9a4f9db2039119931ba67fc23
#
_cell.length_a   1.000
_cell.length_b   1.000
_cell.length_c   1.000
_cell.angle_alpha   90.00
_cell.angle_beta   90.00
_cell.angle_gamma   90.00
#
_symmetry.space_group_name_H-M   'P 1'
#
loop_
_entity.id
_entity.type
_entity.pdbx_description
1 polymer ?
#
loop_
_entity_poly.entity_id
_entity_poly.type
_entity_poly.pdbx_seq_one_letter_code
_entity_poly.pdbx_strand_id
1 'polypeptide(L)'
;MKVIQVNKPGEIAIVEKPMPAEPGVGEVLLRIKAAGICGSDVHIFHGKNPFATYPRILGHEAAGEVVKIGAGVTNVKAGDHVAIDNVFSCGQCHACRIGRANVCKSVKVLGVHIDGIFSEYVNLPADHLYVVPVDLPWELAATLEPYAIAAEAMDRGAVEPDESVLICGAGPIGLVILQACKSIGARVIIMDVVDSRLEKAKAMGADAVVNTKRQDLEQAVMEFTEGEGINVAMEATGVIPVLELIVAKLMSPAGKVVVLGFPVEPAKFSPADIMKRELDIKGSRLNNKKFPEVIQWLSDKRIDPTGLVSHVMPYAEVERGMDLFSNHPEEVCKIILTFDEK
;
A
#
# COMPACT_ATOMS: atom_id res chain seq x y z
N MET A 1 -14.86 -6.63 -23.38
CA MET A 1 -14.32 -5.66 -22.42
C MET A 1 -12.84 -5.45 -22.64
N LYS A 2 -12.35 -4.26 -22.32
CA LYS A 2 -10.94 -3.93 -22.40
C LYS A 2 -10.23 -4.24 -21.08
N VAL A 3 -8.99 -4.73 -21.18
CA VAL A 3 -8.11 -4.98 -20.02
C VAL A 3 -6.70 -4.51 -20.35
N ILE A 4 -5.95 -4.12 -19.32
CA ILE A 4 -4.54 -3.74 -19.43
C ILE A 4 -3.69 -4.94 -19.04
N GLN A 5 -2.88 -5.43 -19.97
CA GLN A 5 -2.10 -6.64 -19.84
C GLN A 5 -0.63 -6.40 -20.15
N VAL A 6 0.27 -6.90 -19.31
CA VAL A 6 1.69 -7.03 -19.64
C VAL A 6 1.87 -8.40 -20.30
N ASN A 7 2.24 -8.41 -21.59
CA ASN A 7 2.43 -9.63 -22.37
C ASN A 7 3.76 -10.31 -22.02
N LYS A 8 4.80 -9.50 -21.84
CA LYS A 8 6.14 -9.87 -21.40
C LYS A 8 6.83 -8.62 -20.81
N PRO A 9 7.96 -8.75 -20.13
CA PRO A 9 8.69 -7.58 -19.64
C PRO A 9 8.90 -6.50 -20.71
N GLY A 10 8.51 -5.26 -20.38
CA GLY A 10 8.59 -4.09 -21.26
C GLY A 10 7.48 -3.97 -22.32
N GLU A 11 6.49 -4.88 -22.33
CA GLU A 11 5.39 -4.84 -23.30
C GLU A 11 4.05 -4.84 -22.56
N ILE A 12 3.43 -3.66 -22.45
CA ILE A 12 2.08 -3.49 -21.92
C ILE A 12 1.12 -3.16 -23.07
N ALA A 13 -0.10 -3.68 -23.00
CA ALA A 13 -1.11 -3.45 -24.03
C ALA A 13 -2.52 -3.42 -23.45
N ILE A 14 -3.39 -2.67 -24.10
CA ILE A 14 -4.83 -2.76 -23.89
C ILE A 14 -5.36 -3.81 -24.87
N VAL A 15 -5.92 -4.88 -24.34
CA VAL A 15 -6.43 -6.00 -25.14
C VAL A 15 -7.92 -6.21 -24.91
N GLU A 16 -8.62 -6.68 -25.92
CA GLU A 16 -10.02 -7.06 -25.78
C GLU A 16 -10.14 -8.50 -25.26
N LYS A 17 -10.99 -8.68 -24.25
CA LYS A 17 -11.38 -10.00 -23.72
C LYS A 17 -12.90 -10.12 -23.68
N PRO A 18 -13.45 -11.34 -23.68
CA PRO A 18 -14.89 -11.54 -23.42
C PRO A 18 -15.29 -10.89 -22.09
N MET A 19 -16.56 -10.49 -21.99
CA MET A 19 -17.13 -10.11 -20.69
C MET A 19 -17.01 -11.28 -19.70
N PRO A 20 -16.83 -11.02 -18.40
CA PRO A 20 -16.92 -12.07 -17.40
C PRO A 20 -18.25 -12.82 -17.52
N ALA A 21 -18.25 -14.12 -17.21
CA ALA A 21 -19.48 -14.88 -17.11
C ALA A 21 -20.40 -14.32 -16.02
N GLU A 22 -21.65 -14.78 -15.98
CA GLU A 22 -22.55 -14.51 -14.85
C GLU A 22 -21.88 -14.86 -13.53
N PRO A 23 -21.97 -14.00 -12.48
CA PRO A 23 -21.31 -14.27 -11.21
C PRO A 23 -21.85 -15.55 -10.56
N GLY A 24 -20.95 -16.42 -10.14
CA GLY A 24 -21.25 -17.67 -9.46
C GLY A 24 -21.77 -17.47 -8.02
N VAL A 25 -21.94 -18.58 -7.31
CA VAL A 25 -22.33 -18.52 -5.88
C VAL A 25 -21.26 -17.80 -5.07
N GLY A 26 -21.64 -16.76 -4.32
CA GLY A 26 -20.75 -15.93 -3.52
C GLY A 26 -19.90 -14.93 -4.31
N GLU A 27 -20.07 -14.84 -5.63
CA GLU A 27 -19.34 -13.91 -6.49
C GLU A 27 -20.17 -12.66 -6.84
N VAL A 28 -19.48 -11.62 -7.24
CA VAL A 28 -20.05 -10.32 -7.63
C VAL A 28 -19.39 -9.86 -8.91
N LEU A 29 -20.17 -9.44 -9.90
CA LEU A 29 -19.70 -8.73 -11.08
C LEU A 29 -19.56 -7.24 -10.74
N LEU A 30 -18.33 -6.74 -10.85
CA LEU A 30 -17.98 -5.35 -10.66
C LEU A 30 -17.72 -4.65 -11.99
N ARG A 31 -18.12 -3.39 -12.08
CA ARG A 31 -17.59 -2.44 -13.05
C ARG A 31 -16.53 -1.62 -12.35
N ILE A 32 -15.28 -1.73 -12.78
CA ILE A 32 -14.18 -0.94 -12.24
C ILE A 32 -14.34 0.51 -12.71
N LYS A 33 -14.17 1.45 -11.77
CA LYS A 33 -14.29 2.88 -12.01
C LYS A 33 -12.94 3.59 -11.95
N ALA A 34 -12.14 3.23 -10.97
CA ALA A 34 -10.80 3.77 -10.80
C ALA A 34 -9.84 2.72 -10.24
N ALA A 35 -8.59 2.78 -10.68
CA ALA A 35 -7.54 1.89 -10.19
C ALA A 35 -6.18 2.59 -10.11
N GLY A 36 -5.46 2.38 -9.00
CA GLY A 36 -4.15 2.95 -8.74
C GLY A 36 -3.01 2.16 -9.39
N ILE A 37 -2.05 2.86 -9.97
CA ILE A 37 -0.76 2.26 -10.36
C ILE A 37 0.14 2.19 -9.13
N CYS A 38 0.64 0.99 -8.83
CA CYS A 38 1.57 0.71 -7.74
C CYS A 38 3.00 0.47 -8.27
N GLY A 39 3.99 0.68 -7.42
CA GLY A 39 5.39 0.30 -7.75
C GLY A 39 5.56 -1.17 -8.10
N SER A 40 4.72 -2.06 -7.54
CA SER A 40 4.73 -3.48 -7.88
C SER A 40 4.27 -3.76 -9.32
N ASP A 41 3.34 -2.97 -9.87
CA ASP A 41 2.91 -3.05 -11.27
C ASP A 41 4.06 -2.66 -12.21
N VAL A 42 4.80 -1.60 -11.84
CA VAL A 42 5.99 -1.16 -12.56
C VAL A 42 7.10 -2.21 -12.49
N HIS A 43 7.30 -2.86 -11.34
CA HIS A 43 8.25 -3.97 -11.21
C HIS A 43 7.85 -5.17 -12.08
N ILE A 44 6.56 -5.49 -12.21
CA ILE A 44 6.06 -6.52 -13.13
C ILE A 44 6.32 -6.10 -14.57
N PHE A 45 5.98 -4.86 -14.93
CA PHE A 45 6.24 -4.34 -16.27
C PHE A 45 7.71 -4.46 -16.67
N HIS A 46 8.64 -4.19 -15.76
CA HIS A 46 10.08 -4.31 -16.00
C HIS A 46 10.67 -5.73 -15.80
N GLY A 47 9.85 -6.74 -15.51
CA GLY A 47 10.34 -8.11 -15.28
C GLY A 47 11.11 -8.32 -13.98
N LYS A 48 10.99 -7.41 -13.03
CA LYS A 48 11.71 -7.42 -11.73
C LYS A 48 10.93 -8.08 -10.59
N ASN A 49 9.66 -8.44 -10.80
CA ASN A 49 8.85 -9.09 -9.79
C ASN A 49 8.98 -10.63 -9.91
N PRO A 50 9.52 -11.32 -8.91
CA PRO A 50 9.78 -12.77 -9.00
C PRO A 50 8.51 -13.64 -8.91
N PHE A 51 7.36 -13.05 -8.57
CA PHE A 51 6.11 -13.78 -8.39
C PHE A 51 5.18 -13.69 -9.61
N ALA A 52 5.45 -12.75 -10.53
CA ALA A 52 4.61 -12.56 -11.70
C ALA A 52 4.93 -13.55 -12.82
N THR A 53 3.90 -14.03 -13.48
CA THR A 53 3.97 -14.80 -14.73
C THR A 53 3.31 -14.03 -15.85
N TYR A 54 3.71 -14.24 -17.10
CA TYR A 54 3.19 -13.52 -18.25
C TYR A 54 2.42 -14.46 -19.20
N PRO A 55 1.38 -13.98 -19.90
CA PRO A 55 0.81 -12.63 -19.76
C PRO A 55 0.11 -12.42 -18.41
N ARG A 56 0.01 -11.14 -17.95
CA ARG A 56 -0.63 -10.77 -16.68
C ARG A 56 -1.47 -9.51 -16.83
N ILE A 57 -2.74 -9.55 -16.44
CA ILE A 57 -3.53 -8.35 -16.19
C ILE A 57 -3.06 -7.75 -14.89
N LEU A 58 -2.67 -6.48 -14.90
CA LEU A 58 -2.17 -5.77 -13.72
C LEU A 58 -3.28 -5.27 -12.80
N GLY A 59 -2.87 -4.58 -11.73
CA GLY A 59 -3.72 -3.80 -10.84
C GLY A 59 -4.25 -4.59 -9.63
N HIS A 60 -4.18 -3.91 -8.48
CA HIS A 60 -4.63 -4.45 -7.19
C HIS A 60 -5.15 -3.38 -6.25
N GLU A 61 -5.09 -2.10 -6.62
CA GLU A 61 -5.65 -0.96 -5.89
C GLU A 61 -6.82 -0.43 -6.70
N ALA A 62 -8.07 -0.73 -6.35
CA ALA A 62 -9.20 -0.22 -7.14
C ALA A 62 -10.49 -0.06 -6.35
N ALA A 63 -11.38 0.72 -6.95
CA ALA A 63 -12.76 0.87 -6.56
C ALA A 63 -13.69 0.68 -7.77
N GLY A 64 -14.88 0.19 -7.51
CA GLY A 64 -15.86 -0.08 -8.55
C GLY A 64 -17.29 -0.12 -8.03
N GLU A 65 -18.20 -0.25 -8.97
CA GLU A 65 -19.63 -0.35 -8.73
C GLU A 65 -20.07 -1.82 -8.87
N VAL A 66 -20.88 -2.29 -7.93
CA VAL A 66 -21.51 -3.61 -8.01
C VAL A 66 -22.59 -3.59 -9.10
N VAL A 67 -22.37 -4.37 -10.17
CA VAL A 67 -23.32 -4.49 -11.28
C VAL A 67 -24.32 -5.60 -11.02
N LYS A 68 -23.83 -6.77 -10.58
CA LYS A 68 -24.66 -7.97 -10.37
C LYS A 68 -24.07 -8.83 -9.26
N ILE A 69 -24.96 -9.45 -8.49
CA ILE A 69 -24.56 -10.37 -7.40
C ILE A 69 -24.98 -11.80 -7.76
N GLY A 70 -24.13 -12.76 -7.40
CA GLY A 70 -24.42 -14.18 -7.46
C GLY A 70 -25.25 -14.66 -6.27
N ALA A 71 -25.71 -15.90 -6.33
CA ALA A 71 -26.48 -16.49 -5.24
C ALA A 71 -25.66 -16.54 -3.94
N GLY A 72 -26.32 -16.30 -2.80
CA GLY A 72 -25.72 -16.36 -1.46
C GLY A 72 -24.94 -15.09 -1.04
N VAL A 73 -24.81 -14.09 -1.90
CA VAL A 73 -24.21 -12.79 -1.53
C VAL A 73 -25.17 -11.99 -0.66
N THR A 74 -24.70 -11.49 0.49
CA THR A 74 -25.52 -10.75 1.47
C THR A 74 -24.87 -9.46 1.97
N ASN A 75 -23.58 -9.26 1.75
CA ASN A 75 -22.81 -8.12 2.26
C ASN A 75 -22.76 -6.92 1.31
N VAL A 76 -23.15 -7.11 0.04
CA VAL A 76 -23.24 -6.05 -0.97
C VAL A 76 -24.48 -6.26 -1.86
N LYS A 77 -24.93 -5.20 -2.54
CA LYS A 77 -26.03 -5.23 -3.52
C LYS A 77 -25.68 -4.43 -4.76
N ALA A 78 -26.41 -4.65 -5.86
CA ALA A 78 -26.25 -3.87 -7.08
C ALA A 78 -26.38 -2.37 -6.82
N GLY A 79 -25.50 -1.58 -7.40
CA GLY A 79 -25.35 -0.14 -7.19
C GLY A 79 -24.49 0.28 -6.01
N ASP A 80 -24.02 -0.65 -5.18
CA ASP A 80 -23.09 -0.30 -4.11
C ASP A 80 -21.72 0.08 -4.70
N HIS A 81 -21.09 1.10 -4.11
CA HIS A 81 -19.71 1.46 -4.36
C HIS A 81 -18.79 0.67 -3.42
N VAL A 82 -17.74 0.06 -3.97
CA VAL A 82 -16.88 -0.82 -3.18
C VAL A 82 -15.40 -0.56 -3.43
N ALA A 83 -14.60 -0.68 -2.37
CA ALA A 83 -13.16 -0.90 -2.44
C ALA A 83 -12.87 -2.41 -2.42
N ILE A 84 -11.75 -2.82 -3.01
CA ILE A 84 -11.43 -4.22 -3.29
C ILE A 84 -10.23 -4.66 -2.46
N ASP A 85 -10.40 -5.71 -1.63
CA ASP A 85 -9.28 -6.41 -0.98
C ASP A 85 -8.64 -7.38 -1.98
N ASN A 86 -7.38 -7.12 -2.25
CA ASN A 86 -6.58 -7.82 -3.25
C ASN A 86 -5.92 -9.12 -2.76
N VAL A 87 -6.08 -9.48 -1.46
CA VAL A 87 -5.32 -10.55 -0.79
C VAL A 87 -6.14 -11.82 -0.62
N PHE A 88 -5.79 -12.86 -1.34
CA PHE A 88 -6.45 -14.17 -1.27
C PHE A 88 -5.62 -15.15 -0.43
N SER A 89 -6.26 -15.85 0.49
CA SER A 89 -5.63 -16.80 1.39
C SER A 89 -6.31 -18.16 1.36
N CYS A 90 -5.61 -19.23 1.81
CA CYS A 90 -6.19 -20.57 1.80
C CYS A 90 -7.13 -20.88 2.98
N GLY A 91 -7.23 -20.01 3.97
CA GLY A 91 -8.07 -20.17 5.15
C GLY A 91 -7.64 -21.22 6.17
N GLN A 92 -6.71 -22.14 5.83
CA GLN A 92 -6.45 -23.33 6.64
C GLN A 92 -4.99 -23.52 7.11
N CYS A 93 -4.01 -22.77 6.59
CA CYS A 93 -2.62 -22.89 7.04
C CYS A 93 -2.44 -22.26 8.44
N HIS A 94 -1.26 -22.45 9.05
CA HIS A 94 -0.99 -21.90 10.38
C HIS A 94 -1.26 -20.40 10.45
N ALA A 95 -0.72 -19.63 9.50
CA ALA A 95 -0.92 -18.17 9.46
C ALA A 95 -2.41 -17.79 9.41
N CYS A 96 -3.21 -18.46 8.56
CA CYS A 96 -4.64 -18.22 8.48
C CYS A 96 -5.36 -18.56 9.79
N ARG A 97 -5.02 -19.67 10.45
CA ARG A 97 -5.65 -20.08 11.72
C ARG A 97 -5.38 -19.13 12.88
N ILE A 98 -4.23 -18.43 12.86
CA ILE A 98 -3.89 -17.43 13.89
C ILE A 98 -4.30 -15.99 13.48
N GLY A 99 -5.18 -15.86 12.45
CA GLY A 99 -5.70 -14.56 12.03
C GLY A 99 -4.74 -13.73 11.17
N ARG A 100 -3.63 -14.29 10.66
CA ARG A 100 -2.63 -13.60 9.82
C ARG A 100 -2.70 -14.10 8.38
N ALA A 101 -3.87 -13.94 7.76
CA ALA A 101 -4.17 -14.43 6.42
C ALA A 101 -3.30 -13.79 5.31
N ASN A 102 -2.85 -12.55 5.52
CA ASN A 102 -1.96 -11.80 4.64
C ASN A 102 -0.58 -12.47 4.42
N VAL A 103 -0.15 -13.32 5.32
CA VAL A 103 1.09 -14.13 5.20
C VAL A 103 0.80 -15.62 5.03
N CYS A 104 -0.33 -15.94 4.41
CA CYS A 104 -0.69 -17.31 4.05
C CYS A 104 0.42 -17.96 3.20
N LYS A 105 0.73 -19.25 3.46
CA LYS A 105 1.76 -19.98 2.70
C LYS A 105 1.49 -20.06 1.18
N SER A 106 0.23 -19.92 0.78
CA SER A 106 -0.22 -19.91 -0.61
C SER A 106 -0.99 -18.62 -0.94
N VAL A 107 -0.54 -17.49 -0.36
CA VAL A 107 -1.16 -16.20 -0.62
C VAL A 107 -1.12 -15.88 -2.13
N LYS A 108 -2.24 -15.36 -2.63
CA LYS A 108 -2.32 -14.81 -3.98
C LYS A 108 -2.77 -13.35 -3.89
N VAL A 109 -2.21 -12.53 -4.74
CA VAL A 109 -2.51 -11.11 -4.84
C VAL A 109 -2.95 -10.83 -6.26
N LEU A 110 -4.07 -10.11 -6.42
CA LEU A 110 -4.53 -9.62 -7.72
C LEU A 110 -3.42 -8.83 -8.43
N GLY A 111 -3.33 -8.97 -9.73
CA GLY A 111 -2.32 -8.29 -10.55
C GLY A 111 -0.89 -8.81 -10.40
N VAL A 112 -0.61 -9.65 -9.41
CA VAL A 112 0.71 -10.23 -9.15
C VAL A 112 0.73 -11.74 -9.39
N HIS A 113 0.05 -12.50 -8.54
CA HIS A 113 0.02 -13.96 -8.61
C HIS A 113 -1.09 -14.48 -9.53
N ILE A 114 -2.18 -13.74 -9.64
CA ILE A 114 -3.36 -13.99 -10.47
C ILE A 114 -3.70 -12.71 -11.22
N ASP A 115 -4.53 -12.81 -12.25
CA ASP A 115 -4.98 -11.65 -13.02
C ASP A 115 -5.61 -10.60 -12.11
N GLY A 116 -5.27 -9.35 -12.38
CA GLY A 116 -5.65 -8.19 -11.59
C GLY A 116 -6.92 -7.50 -12.09
N ILE A 117 -7.07 -6.27 -11.66
CA ILE A 117 -8.28 -5.47 -11.79
C ILE A 117 -8.14 -4.26 -12.73
N PHE A 118 -7.06 -4.18 -13.51
CA PHE A 118 -6.97 -3.22 -14.61
C PHE A 118 -7.83 -3.70 -15.79
N SER A 119 -9.13 -3.68 -15.60
CA SER A 119 -10.15 -4.16 -16.54
C SER A 119 -11.44 -3.37 -16.35
N GLU A 120 -12.27 -3.29 -17.39
CA GLU A 120 -13.59 -2.65 -17.28
C GLU A 120 -14.51 -3.39 -16.32
N TYR A 121 -14.44 -4.73 -16.30
CA TYR A 121 -15.27 -5.59 -15.44
C TYR A 121 -14.47 -6.75 -14.88
N VAL A 122 -14.86 -7.21 -13.70
CA VAL A 122 -14.27 -8.39 -13.04
C VAL A 122 -15.29 -9.09 -12.16
N ASN A 123 -15.23 -10.42 -12.07
CA ASN A 123 -15.91 -11.19 -11.03
C ASN A 123 -14.98 -11.41 -9.86
N LEU A 124 -15.44 -11.05 -8.66
CA LEU A 124 -14.70 -11.28 -7.41
C LEU A 124 -15.59 -11.90 -6.33
N PRO A 125 -15.04 -12.65 -5.38
CA PRO A 125 -15.78 -13.10 -4.20
C PRO A 125 -16.28 -11.90 -3.39
N ALA A 126 -17.50 -11.98 -2.91
CA ALA A 126 -18.15 -10.90 -2.18
C ALA A 126 -17.44 -10.51 -0.88
N ASP A 127 -16.77 -11.46 -0.22
CA ASP A 127 -16.03 -11.24 1.02
C ASP A 127 -14.71 -10.44 0.84
N HIS A 128 -14.33 -10.16 -0.40
CA HIS A 128 -13.25 -9.24 -0.76
C HIS A 128 -13.73 -7.81 -1.04
N LEU A 129 -15.02 -7.52 -0.87
CA LEU A 129 -15.63 -6.25 -1.23
C LEU A 129 -16.10 -5.50 0.02
N TYR A 130 -15.69 -4.24 0.12
CA TYR A 130 -16.04 -3.35 1.22
C TYR A 130 -16.76 -2.12 0.71
N VAL A 131 -18.01 -1.94 1.17
CA VAL A 131 -18.84 -0.79 0.77
C VAL A 131 -18.19 0.50 1.26
N VAL A 132 -18.11 1.47 0.36
CA VAL A 132 -17.60 2.82 0.66
C VAL A 132 -18.75 3.85 0.49
N PRO A 133 -18.62 5.05 1.09
CA PRO A 133 -19.61 6.10 0.88
C PRO A 133 -19.84 6.40 -0.62
N VAL A 134 -21.12 6.53 -1.00
CA VAL A 134 -21.51 6.74 -2.41
C VAL A 134 -21.04 8.07 -2.98
N ASP A 135 -20.79 9.05 -2.13
CA ASP A 135 -20.28 10.38 -2.46
C ASP A 135 -18.75 10.46 -2.43
N LEU A 136 -18.06 9.38 -2.06
CA LEU A 136 -16.60 9.30 -2.13
C LEU A 136 -16.17 9.25 -3.60
N PRO A 137 -15.33 10.21 -4.09
CA PRO A 137 -14.78 10.14 -5.45
C PRO A 137 -14.07 8.81 -5.70
N TRP A 138 -14.26 8.24 -6.88
CA TRP A 138 -13.68 6.95 -7.26
C TRP A 138 -12.16 6.93 -7.14
N GLU A 139 -11.52 8.04 -7.50
CA GLU A 139 -10.07 8.20 -7.44
C GLU A 139 -9.55 8.09 -5.99
N LEU A 140 -10.33 8.58 -5.03
CA LEU A 140 -10.00 8.47 -3.61
C LEU A 140 -10.34 7.09 -3.06
N ALA A 141 -11.45 6.50 -3.48
CA ALA A 141 -11.82 5.14 -3.08
C ALA A 141 -10.78 4.10 -3.52
N ALA A 142 -10.16 4.27 -4.70
CA ALA A 142 -9.08 3.41 -5.18
C ALA A 142 -7.79 3.49 -4.33
N THR A 143 -7.63 4.54 -3.52
CA THR A 143 -6.45 4.67 -2.63
C THR A 143 -6.62 3.97 -1.28
N LEU A 144 -7.76 3.38 -0.97
CA LEU A 144 -7.98 2.74 0.33
C LEU A 144 -7.10 1.50 0.54
N GLU A 145 -6.66 0.84 -0.55
CA GLU A 145 -5.73 -0.28 -0.44
C GLU A 145 -4.39 0.12 0.20
N PRO A 146 -3.64 1.13 -0.27
CA PRO A 146 -2.41 1.55 0.42
C PRO A 146 -2.64 2.03 1.86
N TYR A 147 -3.80 2.59 2.20
CA TYR A 147 -4.13 2.86 3.61
C TYR A 147 -4.34 1.57 4.42
N ALA A 148 -4.86 0.51 3.80
CA ALA A 148 -4.95 -0.79 4.47
C ALA A 148 -3.57 -1.41 4.74
N ILE A 149 -2.57 -1.14 3.88
CA ILE A 149 -1.16 -1.46 4.15
C ILE A 149 -0.65 -0.66 5.37
N ALA A 150 -0.97 0.64 5.46
CA ALA A 150 -0.58 1.47 6.59
C ALA A 150 -1.21 0.97 7.90
N ALA A 151 -2.50 0.61 7.89
CA ALA A 151 -3.18 0.06 9.06
C ALA A 151 -2.53 -1.24 9.55
N GLU A 152 -2.15 -2.15 8.64
CA GLU A 152 -1.38 -3.35 9.02
C GLU A 152 -0.01 -3.00 9.61
N ALA A 153 0.70 -2.02 9.03
CA ALA A 153 1.98 -1.57 9.56
C ALA A 153 1.86 -0.97 10.96
N MET A 154 0.80 -0.18 11.22
CA MET A 154 0.46 0.36 12.54
C MET A 154 0.26 -0.74 13.57
N ASP A 155 -0.54 -1.76 13.25
CA ASP A 155 -0.75 -2.93 14.11
C ASP A 155 0.56 -3.70 14.36
N ARG A 156 1.37 -3.87 13.32
CA ARG A 156 2.67 -4.56 13.47
C ARG A 156 3.61 -3.80 14.38
N GLY A 157 3.62 -2.48 14.29
CA GLY A 157 4.37 -1.58 15.14
C GLY A 157 3.75 -1.41 16.53
N ALA A 158 2.48 -1.77 16.71
CA ALA A 158 1.70 -1.43 17.90
C ALA A 158 1.96 0.04 18.31
N VAL A 159 1.69 0.94 17.34
CA VAL A 159 1.96 2.38 17.52
C VAL A 159 0.93 2.97 18.48
N GLU A 160 1.39 3.64 19.50
CA GLU A 160 0.57 4.29 20.52
C GLU A 160 0.60 5.82 20.37
N PRO A 161 -0.39 6.55 20.93
CA PRO A 161 -0.33 8.01 21.01
C PRO A 161 0.96 8.49 21.69
N ASP A 162 1.43 9.67 21.28
CA ASP A 162 2.63 10.34 21.78
C ASP A 162 3.97 9.63 21.50
N GLU A 163 3.98 8.40 20.97
CA GLU A 163 5.22 7.74 20.56
C GLU A 163 5.92 8.50 19.42
N SER A 164 7.26 8.51 19.48
CA SER A 164 8.10 9.00 18.39
C SER A 164 8.20 7.94 17.28
N VAL A 165 7.75 8.29 16.06
CA VAL A 165 7.76 7.40 14.90
C VAL A 165 8.72 7.93 13.84
N LEU A 166 9.69 7.12 13.43
CA LEU A 166 10.53 7.37 12.26
C LEU A 166 9.95 6.64 11.05
N ILE A 167 9.61 7.37 10.00
CA ILE A 167 9.21 6.79 8.72
C ILE A 167 10.36 6.96 7.72
N CYS A 168 10.87 5.84 7.21
CA CYS A 168 11.91 5.83 6.20
C CYS A 168 11.28 5.69 4.81
N GLY A 169 11.37 6.78 4.03
CA GLY A 169 10.75 6.95 2.71
C GLY A 169 9.46 7.75 2.76
N ALA A 170 9.44 8.88 2.04
CA ALA A 170 8.27 9.74 1.86
C ALA A 170 7.53 9.46 0.52
N GLY A 171 7.59 8.21 0.05
CA GLY A 171 6.75 7.71 -1.05
C GLY A 171 5.31 7.45 -0.60
N PRO A 172 4.45 6.91 -1.49
CA PRO A 172 3.03 6.68 -1.18
C PRO A 172 2.80 5.94 0.14
N ILE A 173 3.55 4.85 0.39
CA ILE A 173 3.42 4.05 1.62
C ILE A 173 3.83 4.85 2.86
N GLY A 174 4.95 5.59 2.80
CA GLY A 174 5.37 6.45 3.92
C GLY A 174 4.34 7.53 4.24
N LEU A 175 3.72 8.13 3.22
CA LEU A 175 2.72 9.18 3.39
C LEU A 175 1.40 8.66 3.99
N VAL A 176 0.94 7.46 3.61
CA VAL A 176 -0.27 6.87 4.23
C VAL A 176 0.02 6.43 5.67
N ILE A 177 1.22 5.91 5.97
CA ILE A 177 1.65 5.62 7.34
C ILE A 177 1.75 6.90 8.17
N LEU A 178 2.29 7.99 7.60
CA LEU A 178 2.32 9.30 8.26
C LEU A 178 0.93 9.73 8.71
N GLN A 179 -0.05 9.73 7.81
CA GLN A 179 -1.42 10.12 8.17
C GLN A 179 -2.02 9.19 9.23
N ALA A 180 -1.82 7.88 9.11
CA ALA A 180 -2.27 6.92 10.10
C ALA A 180 -1.66 7.19 11.49
N CYS A 181 -0.36 7.44 11.59
CA CYS A 181 0.32 7.81 12.83
C CYS A 181 -0.21 9.13 13.39
N LYS A 182 -0.34 10.16 12.55
CA LYS A 182 -0.88 11.47 12.99
C LYS A 182 -2.33 11.37 13.47
N SER A 183 -3.12 10.46 12.89
CA SER A 183 -4.53 10.27 13.27
C SER A 183 -4.74 9.79 14.71
N ILE A 184 -3.70 9.24 15.34
CA ILE A 184 -3.73 8.78 16.73
C ILE A 184 -2.90 9.66 17.67
N GLY A 185 -2.28 10.74 17.16
CA GLY A 185 -1.48 11.67 17.96
C GLY A 185 -0.01 11.31 18.11
N ALA A 186 0.52 10.37 17.31
CA ALA A 186 1.95 10.07 17.32
C ALA A 186 2.80 11.26 16.79
N ARG A 187 4.03 11.37 17.26
CA ARG A 187 5.03 12.35 16.79
C ARG A 187 5.82 11.71 15.65
N VAL A 188 5.82 12.32 14.46
CA VAL A 188 6.40 11.71 13.28
C VAL A 188 7.56 12.52 12.71
N ILE A 189 8.71 11.87 12.59
CA ILE A 189 9.84 12.30 11.77
C ILE A 189 9.91 11.40 10.52
N ILE A 190 9.98 12.00 9.32
CA ILE A 190 10.04 11.26 8.07
C ILE A 190 11.29 11.63 7.27
N MET A 191 11.94 10.64 6.67
CA MET A 191 13.13 10.86 5.86
C MET A 191 12.93 10.42 4.41
N ASP A 192 13.57 11.13 3.49
CA ASP A 192 13.70 10.78 2.07
C ASP A 192 14.96 11.45 1.50
N VAL A 193 15.24 11.19 0.23
CA VAL A 193 16.31 11.82 -0.55
C VAL A 193 15.77 12.86 -1.55
N VAL A 194 14.45 13.00 -1.67
CA VAL A 194 13.74 13.86 -2.62
C VAL A 194 12.99 14.97 -1.89
N ASP A 195 13.37 16.23 -2.15
CA ASP A 195 12.81 17.40 -1.44
C ASP A 195 11.31 17.54 -1.65
N SER A 196 10.80 17.39 -2.88
CA SER A 196 9.38 17.54 -3.17
C SER A 196 8.50 16.55 -2.37
N ARG A 197 9.01 15.34 -2.11
CA ARG A 197 8.34 14.35 -1.26
C ARG A 197 8.34 14.75 0.20
N LEU A 198 9.43 15.34 0.68
CA LEU A 198 9.54 15.84 2.06
C LEU A 198 8.65 17.06 2.29
N GLU A 199 8.56 17.97 1.31
CA GLU A 199 7.62 19.08 1.35
C GLU A 199 6.16 18.59 1.43
N LYS A 200 5.81 17.58 0.64
CA LYS A 200 4.50 16.92 0.72
C LYS A 200 4.28 16.29 2.09
N ALA A 201 5.24 15.55 2.63
CA ALA A 201 5.14 14.95 3.97
C ALA A 201 4.92 16.01 5.06
N LYS A 202 5.61 17.15 4.95
CA LYS A 202 5.42 18.29 5.87
C LYS A 202 4.02 18.88 5.76
N ALA A 203 3.53 19.07 4.53
CA ALA A 203 2.16 19.54 4.29
C ALA A 203 1.09 18.56 4.81
N MET A 204 1.39 17.25 4.85
CA MET A 204 0.54 16.20 5.38
C MET A 204 0.70 15.97 6.89
N GLY A 205 1.45 16.84 7.60
CA GLY A 205 1.50 16.89 9.06
C GLY A 205 2.69 16.19 9.71
N ALA A 206 3.77 15.90 8.99
CA ALA A 206 5.01 15.44 9.60
C ALA A 206 5.58 16.51 10.57
N ASP A 207 5.94 16.12 11.80
CA ASP A 207 6.50 17.03 12.80
C ASP A 207 7.94 17.44 12.43
N ALA A 208 8.69 16.53 11.81
CA ALA A 208 10.01 16.80 11.24
C ALA A 208 10.23 16.06 9.93
N VAL A 209 11.06 16.63 9.04
CA VAL A 209 11.47 16.01 7.78
C VAL A 209 12.98 16.05 7.65
N VAL A 210 13.59 14.99 7.09
CA VAL A 210 15.05 14.87 6.96
C VAL A 210 15.41 14.47 5.54
N ASN A 211 16.18 15.31 4.83
CA ASN A 211 16.79 14.92 3.57
C ASN A 211 18.16 14.31 3.84
N THR A 212 18.26 12.98 3.75
CA THR A 212 19.47 12.23 4.08
C THR A 212 20.64 12.41 3.09
N LYS A 213 20.43 13.11 1.98
CA LYS A 213 21.54 13.57 1.12
C LYS A 213 22.31 14.75 1.71
N ARG A 214 21.71 15.49 2.65
CA ARG A 214 22.26 16.77 3.16
C ARG A 214 22.31 16.84 4.68
N GLN A 215 21.57 15.98 5.37
CA GLN A 215 21.41 15.99 6.82
C GLN A 215 21.81 14.62 7.38
N ASP A 216 22.43 14.63 8.54
CA ASP A 216 22.69 13.42 9.32
C ASP A 216 21.41 12.93 9.99
N LEU A 217 20.97 11.71 9.65
CA LEU A 217 19.75 11.14 10.18
C LEU A 217 19.84 10.84 11.70
N GLU A 218 21.01 10.37 12.17
CA GLU A 218 21.23 10.05 13.57
C GLU A 218 21.12 11.33 14.42
N GLN A 219 21.79 12.40 13.99
CA GLN A 219 21.68 13.70 14.68
C GLN A 219 20.24 14.21 14.70
N ALA A 220 19.55 14.21 13.55
CA ALA A 220 18.17 14.69 13.45
C ALA A 220 17.20 13.88 14.32
N VAL A 221 17.38 12.57 14.41
CA VAL A 221 16.60 11.70 15.29
C VAL A 221 16.86 12.01 16.76
N MET A 222 18.12 12.18 17.16
CA MET A 222 18.46 12.48 18.55
C MET A 222 17.93 13.87 18.97
N GLU A 223 18.00 14.85 18.08
CA GLU A 223 17.40 16.17 18.33
C GLU A 223 15.87 16.08 18.48
N PHE A 224 15.20 15.33 17.59
CA PHE A 224 13.75 15.15 17.60
C PHE A 224 13.23 14.42 18.84
N THR A 225 14.03 13.49 19.38
CA THR A 225 13.67 12.63 20.53
C THR A 225 14.36 13.06 21.83
N GLU A 226 15.03 14.23 21.87
CA GLU A 226 15.77 14.73 23.05
C GLU A 226 16.80 13.73 23.60
N GLY A 227 17.38 12.92 22.68
CA GLY A 227 18.38 11.91 22.98
C GLY A 227 17.86 10.52 23.36
N GLU A 228 16.54 10.32 23.44
CA GLU A 228 15.96 9.03 23.85
C GLU A 228 15.96 7.98 22.72
N GLY A 229 15.98 8.41 21.46
CA GLY A 229 15.80 7.55 20.30
C GLY A 229 14.34 7.30 19.94
N ILE A 230 14.11 6.59 18.84
CA ILE A 230 12.80 6.36 18.22
C ILE A 230 12.08 5.18 18.90
N ASN A 231 10.80 5.36 19.23
CA ASN A 231 9.97 4.27 19.76
C ASN A 231 9.53 3.29 18.68
N VAL A 232 9.11 3.77 17.50
CA VAL A 232 8.70 2.92 16.38
C VAL A 232 9.35 3.39 15.07
N ALA A 233 10.08 2.51 14.39
CA ALA A 233 10.61 2.78 13.06
C ALA A 233 9.84 1.99 11.99
N MET A 234 9.39 2.67 10.92
CA MET A 234 8.71 2.11 9.75
C MET A 234 9.67 2.16 8.55
N GLU A 235 10.33 1.05 8.25
CA GLU A 235 11.28 0.97 7.13
C GLU A 235 10.53 0.61 5.84
N ALA A 236 10.28 1.61 4.98
CA ALA A 236 9.54 1.48 3.73
C ALA A 236 10.38 1.77 2.48
N THR A 237 11.70 1.91 2.61
CA THR A 237 12.61 2.16 1.48
C THR A 237 13.17 0.89 0.85
N GLY A 238 13.37 -0.17 1.65
CA GLY A 238 14.12 -1.36 1.26
C GLY A 238 15.63 -1.11 1.14
N VAL A 239 16.14 -0.01 1.68
CA VAL A 239 17.57 0.34 1.64
C VAL A 239 18.27 -0.27 2.84
N ILE A 240 19.07 -1.32 2.62
CA ILE A 240 19.74 -2.08 3.69
C ILE A 240 20.52 -1.20 4.68
N PRO A 241 21.39 -0.25 4.25
CA PRO A 241 22.10 0.63 5.18
C PRO A 241 21.17 1.44 6.10
N VAL A 242 19.96 1.78 5.65
CA VAL A 242 18.98 2.49 6.48
C VAL A 242 18.47 1.57 7.59
N LEU A 243 18.11 0.33 7.26
CA LEU A 243 17.68 -0.66 8.26
C LEU A 243 18.79 -0.96 9.27
N GLU A 244 20.04 -1.09 8.80
CA GLU A 244 21.20 -1.30 9.67
C GLU A 244 21.41 -0.13 10.64
N LEU A 245 21.30 1.11 10.17
CA LEU A 245 21.41 2.31 11.00
C LEU A 245 20.29 2.38 12.05
N ILE A 246 19.04 2.10 11.64
CA ILE A 246 17.88 2.04 12.56
C ILE A 246 18.20 1.09 13.72
N VAL A 247 18.53 -0.17 13.41
CA VAL A 247 18.75 -1.20 14.42
C VAL A 247 20.00 -0.90 15.27
N ALA A 248 21.06 -0.38 14.67
CA ALA A 248 22.30 -0.13 15.39
C ALA A 248 22.24 1.09 16.35
N LYS A 249 21.53 2.19 15.93
CA LYS A 249 21.72 3.48 16.57
C LYS A 249 20.46 4.28 16.89
N LEU A 250 19.38 4.16 16.09
CA LEU A 250 18.28 5.13 16.15
C LEU A 250 17.18 4.79 17.14
N MET A 251 17.10 3.53 17.58
CA MET A 251 16.01 3.06 18.44
C MET A 251 16.21 3.36 19.91
N SER A 252 15.15 3.73 20.59
CA SER A 252 15.07 3.74 22.05
C SER A 252 15.10 2.31 22.62
N PRO A 253 15.42 2.13 23.94
CA PRO A 253 15.14 0.86 24.60
C PRO A 253 13.65 0.46 24.46
N ALA A 254 13.38 -0.84 24.31
CA ALA A 254 12.06 -1.42 24.00
C ALA A 254 11.45 -0.93 22.68
N GLY A 255 12.27 -0.37 21.77
CA GLY A 255 11.82 0.15 20.48
C GLY A 255 11.36 -0.92 19.51
N LYS A 256 10.49 -0.55 18.58
CA LYS A 256 9.85 -1.45 17.63
C LYS A 256 10.24 -1.09 16.19
N VAL A 257 10.80 -2.02 15.42
CA VAL A 257 11.18 -1.85 14.01
C VAL A 257 10.23 -2.65 13.13
N VAL A 258 9.53 -1.97 12.23
CA VAL A 258 8.62 -2.58 11.25
C VAL A 258 9.26 -2.49 9.88
N VAL A 259 9.59 -3.65 9.30
CA VAL A 259 10.19 -3.77 7.96
C VAL A 259 9.08 -3.98 6.94
N LEU A 260 8.90 -3.01 6.03
CA LEU A 260 7.96 -3.05 4.92
C LEU A 260 8.70 -3.20 3.58
N GLY A 261 9.92 -2.64 3.47
CA GLY A 261 10.77 -2.82 2.29
C GLY A 261 11.06 -4.29 2.02
N PHE A 262 11.30 -4.67 0.76
CA PHE A 262 11.50 -6.06 0.34
C PHE A 262 12.84 -6.27 -0.38
N PRO A 263 13.98 -5.87 0.25
CA PRO A 263 15.30 -6.19 -0.29
C PRO A 263 15.58 -7.70 -0.17
N VAL A 264 16.40 -8.23 -1.08
CA VAL A 264 16.84 -9.64 -1.03
C VAL A 264 18.24 -9.78 -0.43
N GLU A 265 19.00 -8.69 -0.36
CA GLU A 265 20.32 -8.63 0.23
C GLU A 265 20.23 -8.75 1.77
N PRO A 266 21.19 -9.44 2.41
CA PRO A 266 21.19 -9.56 3.87
C PRO A 266 21.59 -8.25 4.55
N ALA A 267 20.86 -7.85 5.58
CA ALA A 267 21.24 -6.78 6.50
C ALA A 267 22.26 -7.29 7.55
N LYS A 268 23.20 -6.41 7.96
CA LYS A 268 24.25 -6.71 8.95
C LYS A 268 24.07 -5.83 10.18
N PHE A 269 23.70 -6.43 11.30
CA PHE A 269 23.69 -5.79 12.62
C PHE A 269 24.06 -6.78 13.70
N SER A 270 24.58 -6.29 14.83
CA SER A 270 24.98 -7.15 15.94
C SER A 270 23.75 -7.65 16.70
N PRO A 271 23.64 -8.93 17.05
CA PRO A 271 22.63 -9.40 17.99
C PRO A 271 22.62 -8.62 19.31
N ALA A 272 23.79 -8.09 19.73
CA ALA A 272 23.90 -7.25 20.93
C ALA A 272 23.12 -5.94 20.80
N ASP A 273 22.93 -5.40 19.57
CA ASP A 273 22.15 -4.17 19.35
C ASP A 273 20.67 -4.41 19.60
N ILE A 274 20.19 -5.60 19.34
CA ILE A 274 18.82 -6.04 19.63
C ILE A 274 18.69 -6.32 21.13
N MET A 275 19.54 -7.17 21.66
CA MET A 275 19.43 -7.69 23.03
C MET A 275 19.57 -6.59 24.11
N LYS A 276 20.55 -5.67 23.94
CA LYS A 276 20.78 -4.58 24.94
C LYS A 276 19.60 -3.63 25.10
N ARG A 277 18.77 -3.49 24.06
CA ARG A 277 17.61 -2.58 24.06
C ARG A 277 16.29 -3.32 24.00
N GLU A 278 16.29 -4.68 23.99
CA GLU A 278 15.10 -5.52 23.83
C GLU A 278 14.24 -5.07 22.64
N LEU A 279 14.88 -4.89 21.46
CA LEU A 279 14.18 -4.41 20.28
C LEU A 279 13.25 -5.49 19.71
N ASP A 280 12.04 -5.09 19.36
CA ASP A 280 11.12 -5.87 18.52
C ASP A 280 11.40 -5.59 17.04
N ILE A 281 11.83 -6.58 16.27
CA ILE A 281 11.95 -6.48 14.81
C ILE A 281 10.86 -7.31 14.16
N LYS A 282 9.95 -6.66 13.41
CA LYS A 282 8.75 -7.29 12.84
C LYS A 282 8.62 -6.94 11.36
N GLY A 283 8.26 -7.94 10.54
CA GLY A 283 7.85 -7.69 9.16
C GLY A 283 6.38 -7.28 9.09
N SER A 284 6.05 -6.35 8.18
CA SER A 284 4.69 -6.06 7.73
C SER A 284 4.58 -6.37 6.25
N ARG A 285 3.54 -7.08 5.84
CA ARG A 285 3.32 -7.47 4.45
C ARG A 285 1.85 -7.44 4.11
N LEU A 286 1.50 -6.78 2.99
CA LEU A 286 0.13 -6.68 2.51
C LEU A 286 -0.80 -6.08 3.58
N ASN A 287 -2.10 -6.17 3.38
CA ASN A 287 -3.09 -5.86 4.41
C ASN A 287 -3.70 -7.15 4.99
N ASN A 288 -4.19 -7.11 6.20
CA ASN A 288 -4.87 -8.22 6.86
C ASN A 288 -6.30 -7.83 7.22
N LYS A 289 -7.17 -7.72 6.21
CA LYS A 289 -8.58 -7.32 6.36
C LYS A 289 -8.75 -5.93 7.00
N LYS A 290 -7.91 -4.97 6.64
CA LYS A 290 -7.86 -3.63 7.24
C LYS A 290 -8.84 -2.62 6.61
N PHE A 291 -9.54 -2.98 5.56
CA PHE A 291 -10.48 -2.07 4.88
C PHE A 291 -11.57 -1.49 5.80
N PRO A 292 -12.23 -2.26 6.70
CA PRO A 292 -13.23 -1.67 7.60
C PRO A 292 -12.65 -0.58 8.51
N GLU A 293 -11.44 -0.78 9.02
CA GLU A 293 -10.74 0.19 9.86
C GLU A 293 -10.40 1.47 9.07
N VAL A 294 -9.89 1.32 7.84
CA VAL A 294 -9.56 2.46 6.97
C VAL A 294 -10.79 3.24 6.53
N ILE A 295 -11.89 2.55 6.20
CA ILE A 295 -13.16 3.20 5.86
C ILE A 295 -13.69 3.99 7.07
N GLN A 296 -13.53 3.47 8.29
CA GLN A 296 -13.87 4.21 9.50
C GLN A 296 -12.98 5.45 9.68
N TRP A 297 -11.65 5.34 9.48
CA TRP A 297 -10.75 6.50 9.53
C TRP A 297 -11.15 7.60 8.54
N LEU A 298 -11.54 7.20 7.32
CA LEU A 298 -12.02 8.13 6.30
C LEU A 298 -13.33 8.81 6.73
N SER A 299 -14.29 8.02 7.23
CA SER A 299 -15.58 8.52 7.69
C SER A 299 -15.45 9.51 8.87
N ASP A 300 -14.51 9.22 9.77
CA ASP A 300 -14.18 10.07 10.93
C ASP A 300 -13.27 11.25 10.55
N LYS A 301 -12.91 11.39 9.26
CA LYS A 301 -11.97 12.41 8.76
C LYS A 301 -10.60 12.38 9.44
N ARG A 302 -10.17 11.22 9.88
CA ARG A 302 -8.85 10.99 10.49
C ARG A 302 -7.74 10.90 9.44
N ILE A 303 -8.10 10.56 8.20
CA ILE A 303 -7.23 10.53 7.03
C ILE A 303 -7.85 11.37 5.91
N ASP A 304 -6.99 11.95 5.06
CA ASP A 304 -7.38 12.66 3.84
C ASP A 304 -6.58 12.13 2.65
N PRO A 305 -7.17 11.29 1.79
CA PRO A 305 -6.49 10.73 0.64
C PRO A 305 -6.25 11.72 -0.50
N THR A 306 -6.85 12.93 -0.48
CA THR A 306 -6.71 13.92 -1.58
C THR A 306 -5.26 14.28 -1.85
N GLY A 307 -4.44 14.43 -0.81
CA GLY A 307 -3.02 14.72 -0.93
C GLY A 307 -2.18 13.58 -1.54
N LEU A 308 -2.70 12.36 -1.62
CA LEU A 308 -1.96 11.22 -2.15
C LEU A 308 -2.00 11.18 -3.69
N VAL A 309 -3.13 11.54 -4.30
CA VAL A 309 -3.33 11.46 -5.76
C VAL A 309 -2.57 12.60 -6.44
N SER A 310 -1.56 12.26 -7.24
CA SER A 310 -0.79 13.22 -8.04
C SER A 310 -1.31 13.35 -9.47
N HIS A 311 -1.80 12.25 -10.04
CA HIS A 311 -2.30 12.22 -11.42
C HIS A 311 -3.57 11.38 -11.51
N VAL A 312 -4.51 11.87 -12.30
CA VAL A 312 -5.70 11.12 -12.73
C VAL A 312 -5.71 11.12 -14.25
N MET A 313 -5.81 9.96 -14.86
CA MET A 313 -5.78 9.82 -16.33
C MET A 313 -6.67 8.67 -16.80
N PRO A 314 -7.20 8.74 -18.04
CA PRO A 314 -7.92 7.60 -18.62
C PRO A 314 -7.03 6.35 -18.67
N TYR A 315 -7.61 5.17 -18.48
CA TYR A 315 -6.87 3.90 -18.57
C TYR A 315 -6.14 3.72 -19.90
N ALA A 316 -6.61 4.38 -20.96
CA ALA A 316 -5.96 4.39 -22.27
C ALA A 316 -4.56 5.03 -22.25
N GLU A 317 -4.24 5.83 -21.23
CA GLU A 317 -2.92 6.45 -21.04
C GLU A 317 -2.01 5.64 -20.11
N VAL A 318 -2.27 4.36 -19.90
CA VAL A 318 -1.48 3.52 -18.98
C VAL A 318 0.02 3.51 -19.29
N GLU A 319 0.40 3.51 -20.56
CA GLU A 319 1.83 3.57 -20.96
C GLU A 319 2.49 4.85 -20.44
N ARG A 320 1.80 6.00 -20.55
CA ARG A 320 2.26 7.26 -19.98
C ARG A 320 2.35 7.19 -18.46
N GLY A 321 1.37 6.56 -17.79
CA GLY A 321 1.39 6.35 -16.35
C GLY A 321 2.61 5.52 -15.90
N MET A 322 2.93 4.44 -16.63
CA MET A 322 4.12 3.61 -16.38
C MET A 322 5.42 4.37 -16.62
N ASP A 323 5.48 5.21 -17.66
CA ASP A 323 6.64 6.05 -17.97
C ASP A 323 6.87 7.10 -16.87
N LEU A 324 5.84 7.84 -16.47
CA LEU A 324 5.91 8.81 -15.37
C LEU A 324 6.42 8.15 -14.09
N PHE A 325 5.88 7.00 -13.73
CA PHE A 325 6.29 6.30 -12.50
C PHE A 325 7.74 5.81 -12.57
N SER A 326 8.22 5.39 -13.76
CA SER A 326 9.56 4.85 -13.96
C SER A 326 10.64 5.93 -14.08
N ASN A 327 10.35 7.02 -14.80
CA ASN A 327 11.33 7.99 -15.26
C ASN A 327 11.20 9.37 -14.59
N HIS A 328 10.05 9.67 -13.95
CA HIS A 328 9.75 10.93 -13.27
C HIS A 328 9.21 10.69 -11.84
N PRO A 329 9.89 9.86 -11.02
CA PRO A 329 9.38 9.47 -9.70
C PRO A 329 9.26 10.65 -8.71
N GLU A 330 9.91 11.79 -8.99
CA GLU A 330 9.80 13.03 -8.21
C GLU A 330 8.45 13.74 -8.42
N GLU A 331 7.78 13.53 -9.57
CA GLU A 331 6.48 14.12 -9.90
C GLU A 331 5.32 13.22 -9.45
N VAL A 332 5.60 11.95 -9.15
CA VAL A 332 4.59 10.93 -8.89
C VAL A 332 4.49 10.61 -7.40
N CYS A 333 3.27 10.71 -6.86
CA CYS A 333 2.91 10.05 -5.61
C CYS A 333 2.00 8.86 -5.91
N LYS A 334 0.76 9.09 -6.34
CA LYS A 334 -0.17 8.05 -6.79
C LYS A 334 -0.79 8.47 -8.13
N ILE A 335 -0.74 7.56 -9.10
CA ILE A 335 -1.44 7.71 -10.38
C ILE A 335 -2.69 6.87 -10.33
N ILE A 336 -3.84 7.45 -10.68
CA ILE A 336 -5.12 6.78 -10.77
C ILE A 336 -5.56 6.71 -12.23
N LEU A 337 -5.86 5.52 -12.69
CA LEU A 337 -6.48 5.25 -13.99
C LEU A 337 -8.00 5.24 -13.81
N THR A 338 -8.72 5.96 -14.67
CA THR A 338 -10.19 5.96 -14.73
C THR A 338 -10.68 5.06 -15.86
N PHE A 339 -11.73 4.29 -15.60
CA PHE A 339 -12.33 3.33 -16.53
C PHE A 339 -13.71 3.77 -17.05
N ASP A 340 -14.09 5.01 -16.84
CA ASP A 340 -15.31 5.54 -17.44
C ASP A 340 -15.06 5.87 -18.93
N GLU A 341 -15.94 5.37 -19.79
CA GLU A 341 -16.06 5.88 -21.17
C GLU A 341 -16.58 7.33 -21.09
N LYS A 342 -15.85 8.28 -21.73
CA LYS A 342 -16.39 9.61 -22.00
C LYS A 342 -17.39 9.53 -23.14
#